data_5308a7a50c0e91e736a7527e64399b49
#
_entry.id   5308a7a50c0e91e736a7527e64399b49
#
_cell.length_a   1.000
_cell.length_b   1.000
_cell.length_c   1.000
_cell.angle_alpha   90.00
_cell.angle_beta   90.00
_cell.angle_gamma   90.00
#
_symmetry.space_group_name_H-M   'P 1'
#
loop_
_entity.id
_entity.type
_entity.pdbx_description
1 polymer ?
#
loop_
_entity_poly.entity_id
_entity_poly.type
_entity_poly.pdbx_seq_one_letter_code
_entity_poly.pdbx_strand_id
1 'polypeptide(L)'
;MKTEVGHVQALFVAWQNQSTKQYYPVGRLVSGLRPDRPQFEFCYLGGAREAQKVGFAPLLAFSELDRVYRSDELFPLFQNRLMPPGRAEYREYLSNLAMDPEHADPMTMLMRSGGGRVTDSLEMFEVPRASEQGSPYQTHFLAHGIRYLNHESQQRIGLLQPNDRLLILHDFQNPADELALALRTDDRVIVGYLPRYLLGDAFNLIQTCATVEVFVARVNPTPAPLQQRMLCRLEACWPPGFRPFCDDHYRPIPADATDLSGWCGSGSLL
;
A
#
# COMPACT_ATOMS: atom_id res chain seq x y z
N MET A 1 -22.10 -26.57 8.69
CA MET A 1 -20.76 -26.11 8.27
C MET A 1 -20.96 -24.80 7.52
N LYS A 2 -20.69 -23.65 8.17
CA LYS A 2 -20.64 -22.35 7.46
C LYS A 2 -19.33 -22.36 6.69
N THR A 3 -19.40 -22.41 5.39
CA THR A 3 -18.26 -22.20 4.48
C THR A 3 -17.80 -20.77 4.72
N GLU A 4 -16.63 -20.59 5.35
CA GLU A 4 -15.97 -19.29 5.41
C GLU A 4 -15.74 -18.87 3.95
N VAL A 5 -16.45 -17.84 3.55
CA VAL A 5 -16.19 -17.16 2.28
C VAL A 5 -14.79 -16.58 2.44
N GLY A 6 -13.82 -17.13 1.73
CA GLY A 6 -12.44 -16.66 1.77
C GLY A 6 -12.43 -15.15 1.56
N HIS A 7 -11.78 -14.45 2.49
CA HIS A 7 -11.70 -12.99 2.46
C HIS A 7 -10.83 -12.57 1.27
N VAL A 8 -11.46 -12.08 0.20
CA VAL A 8 -10.73 -11.61 -0.98
C VAL A 8 -9.89 -10.41 -0.59
N GLN A 9 -8.59 -10.45 -0.89
CA GLN A 9 -7.65 -9.36 -0.66
C GLN A 9 -7.01 -8.96 -1.99
N ALA A 10 -6.63 -7.70 -2.12
CA ALA A 10 -5.89 -7.23 -3.28
C ALA A 10 -4.83 -6.21 -2.87
N LEU A 11 -3.72 -6.24 -3.58
CA LEU A 11 -2.67 -5.23 -3.47
C LEU A 11 -2.25 -4.75 -4.85
N PHE A 12 -1.77 -3.51 -4.89
CA PHE A 12 -1.08 -2.97 -6.05
C PHE A 12 0.42 -3.17 -5.93
N VAL A 13 1.05 -3.32 -7.09
CA VAL A 13 2.51 -3.33 -7.25
C VAL A 13 2.88 -2.07 -8.00
N ALA A 14 3.59 -1.16 -7.35
CA ALA A 14 4.16 0.01 -7.99
C ALA A 14 5.64 -0.22 -8.30
N TRP A 15 6.09 0.28 -9.44
CA TRP A 15 7.49 0.38 -9.79
C TRP A 15 7.95 1.83 -9.67
N GLN A 16 9.06 2.06 -8.97
CA GLN A 16 9.66 3.37 -8.86
C GLN A 16 10.76 3.57 -9.89
N ASN A 17 10.62 4.58 -10.74
CA ASN A 17 11.71 5.03 -11.60
C ASN A 17 12.85 5.59 -10.75
N GLN A 18 14.05 5.01 -10.88
CA GLN A 18 15.19 5.36 -10.03
C GLN A 18 15.73 6.78 -10.28
N SER A 19 15.54 7.31 -11.50
CA SER A 19 16.01 8.66 -11.87
C SER A 19 15.05 9.74 -11.39
N THR A 20 13.74 9.58 -11.67
CA THR A 20 12.72 10.61 -11.36
C THR A 20 12.05 10.43 -10.02
N LYS A 21 12.24 9.25 -9.39
CA LYS A 21 11.53 8.82 -8.17
C LYS A 21 10.00 8.79 -8.30
N GLN A 22 9.48 8.84 -9.52
CA GLN A 22 8.06 8.65 -9.80
C GLN A 22 7.66 7.19 -9.62
N TYR A 23 6.44 6.98 -9.11
CA TYR A 23 5.82 5.67 -8.97
C TYR A 23 4.82 5.43 -10.10
N TYR A 24 4.85 4.22 -10.64
CA TYR A 24 3.92 3.74 -11.66
C TYR A 24 3.25 2.47 -11.12
N PRO A 25 1.91 2.42 -10.99
CA PRO A 25 1.21 1.19 -10.63
C PRO A 25 1.29 0.22 -11.80
N VAL A 26 2.17 -0.78 -11.68
CA VAL A 26 2.44 -1.69 -12.79
C VAL A 26 1.66 -2.99 -12.71
N GLY A 27 1.22 -3.41 -11.53
CA GLY A 27 0.51 -4.67 -11.39
C GLY A 27 -0.45 -4.70 -10.20
N ARG A 28 -1.32 -5.72 -10.22
CA ARG A 28 -2.25 -6.02 -9.14
C ARG A 28 -2.19 -7.52 -8.84
N LEU A 29 -2.10 -7.85 -7.56
CA LEU A 29 -2.22 -9.21 -7.04
C LEU A 29 -3.51 -9.32 -6.23
N VAL A 30 -4.31 -10.34 -6.53
CA VAL A 30 -5.56 -10.65 -5.82
C VAL A 30 -5.46 -12.05 -5.22
N SER A 31 -6.02 -12.27 -4.03
CA SER A 31 -6.09 -13.57 -3.37
C SER A 31 -7.49 -13.89 -2.88
N GLY A 32 -7.77 -15.16 -2.58
CA GLY A 32 -9.03 -15.60 -1.97
C GLY A 32 -10.21 -15.62 -2.94
N LEU A 33 -9.98 -15.76 -4.24
CA LEU A 33 -11.01 -15.61 -5.29
C LEU A 33 -12.16 -16.60 -5.19
N ARG A 34 -11.90 -17.88 -4.85
CA ARG A 34 -12.93 -18.93 -4.56
C ARG A 34 -12.29 -20.16 -3.94
N PRO A 35 -13.04 -20.98 -3.17
CA PRO A 35 -12.54 -22.23 -2.59
C PRO A 35 -12.14 -23.31 -3.62
N ASP A 36 -12.68 -23.24 -4.84
CA ASP A 36 -12.54 -24.21 -5.93
C ASP A 36 -11.72 -23.70 -7.13
N ARG A 37 -11.01 -22.57 -6.97
CA ARG A 37 -10.26 -21.94 -8.06
C ARG A 37 -8.87 -21.46 -7.60
N PRO A 38 -7.98 -21.07 -8.55
CA PRO A 38 -6.71 -20.49 -8.24
C PRO A 38 -6.82 -19.45 -7.13
N GLN A 39 -5.99 -19.58 -6.10
CA GLN A 39 -6.06 -18.72 -4.93
C GLN A 39 -5.45 -17.33 -5.20
N PHE A 40 -4.59 -17.23 -6.21
CA PHE A 40 -3.88 -15.99 -6.55
C PHE A 40 -4.03 -15.65 -8.02
N GLU A 41 -4.25 -14.38 -8.29
CA GLU A 41 -4.29 -13.82 -9.64
C GLU A 41 -3.40 -12.58 -9.70
N PHE A 42 -2.49 -12.54 -10.69
CA PHE A 42 -1.71 -11.36 -11.01
C PHE A 42 -2.04 -10.88 -12.41
N CYS A 43 -2.20 -9.56 -12.58
CA CYS A 43 -2.31 -8.90 -13.87
C CYS A 43 -1.56 -7.58 -13.87
N TYR A 44 -1.15 -7.14 -15.05
CA TYR A 44 -0.61 -5.80 -15.23
C TYR A 44 -1.73 -4.76 -15.30
N LEU A 45 -1.36 -3.52 -14.95
CA LEU A 45 -2.22 -2.35 -14.95
C LEU A 45 -1.79 -1.36 -16.03
N GLY A 46 -2.67 -0.43 -16.39
CA GLY A 46 -2.41 0.62 -17.38
C GLY A 46 -1.11 1.38 -17.15
N GLY A 47 -0.76 1.64 -15.90
CA GLY A 47 0.50 2.27 -15.51
C GLY A 47 1.75 1.51 -15.94
N ALA A 48 1.68 0.19 -16.20
CA ALA A 48 2.81 -0.56 -16.74
C ALA A 48 3.22 -0.10 -18.14
N ARG A 49 2.23 0.27 -18.97
CA ARG A 49 2.50 0.80 -20.32
C ARG A 49 3.21 2.16 -20.27
N GLU A 50 2.81 3.01 -19.32
CA GLU A 50 3.50 4.29 -19.09
C GLU A 50 4.90 4.08 -18.52
N ALA A 51 5.05 3.15 -17.58
CA ALA A 51 6.34 2.80 -17.01
C ALA A 51 7.32 2.27 -18.08
N GLN A 52 6.85 1.50 -19.08
CA GLN A 52 7.69 1.02 -20.17
C GLN A 52 8.31 2.17 -20.98
N LYS A 53 7.61 3.29 -21.17
CA LYS A 53 8.14 4.47 -21.87
C LYS A 53 9.35 5.09 -21.16
N VAL A 54 9.51 4.81 -19.87
CA VAL A 54 10.58 5.36 -19.01
C VAL A 54 11.51 4.29 -18.42
N GLY A 55 11.53 3.09 -19.02
CA GLY A 55 12.52 2.05 -18.74
C GLY A 55 12.07 0.88 -17.88
N PHE A 56 10.77 0.76 -17.57
CA PHE A 56 10.25 -0.46 -16.94
C PHE A 56 10.27 -1.62 -17.94
N ALA A 57 10.79 -2.76 -17.51
CA ALA A 57 10.66 -4.02 -18.24
C ALA A 57 9.66 -4.93 -17.52
N PRO A 58 8.86 -5.73 -18.26
CA PRO A 58 7.99 -6.72 -17.63
C PRO A 58 8.75 -7.62 -16.66
N LEU A 59 8.10 -7.99 -15.59
CA LEU A 59 8.68 -8.85 -14.55
C LEU A 59 8.97 -10.23 -15.14
N LEU A 60 10.14 -10.80 -14.85
CA LEU A 60 10.59 -12.09 -15.46
C LEU A 60 9.57 -13.22 -15.32
N ALA A 61 8.84 -13.28 -14.18
CA ALA A 61 7.79 -14.27 -13.96
C ALA A 61 6.50 -13.98 -14.72
N PHE A 62 6.33 -12.77 -15.28
CA PHE A 62 5.11 -12.27 -15.90
C PHE A 62 5.48 -11.50 -17.17
N SER A 63 5.90 -12.21 -18.21
CA SER A 63 6.49 -11.61 -19.42
C SER A 63 5.51 -10.87 -20.33
N GLU A 64 4.22 -11.15 -20.22
CA GLU A 64 3.18 -10.64 -21.11
C GLU A 64 2.24 -9.68 -20.36
N LEU A 65 2.08 -8.46 -20.86
CA LEU A 65 1.24 -7.43 -20.19
C LEU A 65 -0.26 -7.75 -20.30
N ASP A 66 -0.67 -8.35 -21.41
CA ASP A 66 -2.09 -8.59 -21.74
C ASP A 66 -2.61 -9.94 -21.18
N ARG A 67 -1.80 -10.59 -20.33
CA ARG A 67 -2.14 -11.90 -19.77
C ARG A 67 -2.50 -11.81 -18.28
N VAL A 68 -3.53 -12.58 -17.89
CA VAL A 68 -3.83 -12.87 -16.48
C VAL A 68 -3.07 -14.12 -16.06
N TYR A 69 -2.30 -14.02 -14.98
CA TYR A 69 -1.54 -15.12 -14.39
C TYR A 69 -2.28 -15.63 -13.17
N ARG A 70 -2.54 -16.94 -13.10
CA ARG A 70 -3.28 -17.59 -12.01
C ARG A 70 -2.46 -18.73 -11.41
N SER A 71 -2.55 -18.89 -10.08
CA SER A 71 -1.83 -19.92 -9.35
C SER A 71 -2.59 -20.30 -8.07
N ASP A 72 -2.47 -21.56 -7.65
CA ASP A 72 -2.97 -22.02 -6.35
C ASP A 72 -2.03 -21.63 -5.19
N GLU A 73 -0.77 -21.33 -5.50
CA GLU A 73 0.22 -20.87 -4.56
C GLU A 73 0.64 -19.43 -4.86
N LEU A 74 1.08 -18.71 -3.82
CA LEU A 74 1.63 -17.38 -3.99
C LEU A 74 2.86 -17.41 -4.92
N PHE A 75 2.83 -16.59 -5.96
CA PHE A 75 3.93 -16.55 -6.95
C PHE A 75 5.28 -16.31 -6.28
N PRO A 76 6.37 -16.96 -6.76
CA PRO A 76 7.70 -16.83 -6.17
C PRO A 76 8.20 -15.38 -6.05
N LEU A 77 7.81 -14.50 -6.99
CA LEU A 77 8.12 -13.07 -6.93
C LEU A 77 7.69 -12.45 -5.61
N PHE A 78 6.51 -12.79 -5.12
CA PHE A 78 5.93 -12.26 -3.89
C PHE A 78 6.36 -13.07 -2.66
N GLN A 79 6.34 -14.40 -2.76
CA GLN A 79 6.75 -15.28 -1.68
C GLN A 79 8.18 -15.02 -1.18
N ASN A 80 9.09 -14.79 -2.12
CA ASN A 80 10.49 -14.49 -1.82
C ASN A 80 10.69 -13.14 -1.09
N ARG A 81 9.68 -12.29 -0.96
CA ARG A 81 9.71 -11.01 -0.23
C ARG A 81 9.27 -11.13 1.22
N LEU A 82 8.74 -12.28 1.58
CA LEU A 82 8.27 -12.58 2.92
C LEU A 82 9.36 -13.25 3.74
N MET A 83 9.36 -12.96 5.03
CA MET A 83 10.21 -13.70 5.97
C MET A 83 9.60 -15.08 6.23
N PRO A 84 10.36 -16.17 6.04
CA PRO A 84 9.86 -17.51 6.34
C PRO A 84 9.53 -17.69 7.82
N PRO A 85 8.41 -18.38 8.18
CA PRO A 85 8.00 -18.58 9.57
C PRO A 85 9.03 -19.29 10.45
N GLY A 86 9.93 -20.09 9.86
CA GLY A 86 10.99 -20.82 10.59
C GLY A 86 12.18 -19.97 11.04
N ARG A 87 12.22 -18.67 10.69
CA ARG A 87 13.28 -17.78 11.15
C ARG A 87 13.06 -17.32 12.59
N ALA A 88 14.14 -17.20 13.36
CA ALA A 88 14.08 -16.74 14.74
C ALA A 88 13.46 -15.34 14.88
N GLU A 89 13.71 -14.47 13.90
CA GLU A 89 13.25 -13.09 13.86
C GLU A 89 11.80 -12.94 13.36
N TYR A 90 11.11 -14.04 13.01
CA TYR A 90 9.77 -13.98 12.41
C TYR A 90 8.73 -13.28 13.29
N ARG A 91 8.75 -13.54 14.62
CA ARG A 91 7.84 -12.86 15.55
C ARG A 91 8.10 -11.36 15.65
N GLU A 92 9.36 -10.96 15.66
CA GLU A 92 9.75 -9.55 15.63
C GLU A 92 9.32 -8.90 14.32
N TYR A 93 9.54 -9.58 13.19
CA TYR A 93 9.08 -9.14 11.88
C TYR A 93 7.56 -8.87 11.85
N LEU A 94 6.73 -9.78 12.34
CA LEU A 94 5.28 -9.58 12.43
C LEU A 94 4.91 -8.43 13.38
N SER A 95 5.59 -8.33 14.53
CA SER A 95 5.41 -7.19 15.43
C SER A 95 5.72 -5.86 14.76
N ASN A 96 6.78 -5.80 13.94
CA ASN A 96 7.14 -4.61 13.18
C ASN A 96 6.11 -4.22 12.11
N LEU A 97 5.30 -5.18 11.66
CA LEU A 97 4.17 -4.97 10.76
C LEU A 97 2.85 -4.70 11.51
N ALA A 98 2.87 -4.58 12.83
CA ALA A 98 1.68 -4.50 13.69
C ALA A 98 0.69 -5.65 13.44
N MET A 99 1.20 -6.88 13.29
CA MET A 99 0.42 -8.10 13.00
C MET A 99 0.46 -9.08 14.17
N ASP A 100 -0.69 -9.71 14.40
CA ASP A 100 -0.79 -10.84 15.31
C ASP A 100 -0.24 -12.10 14.62
N PRO A 101 0.68 -12.85 15.24
CA PRO A 101 1.20 -14.10 14.69
C PRO A 101 0.15 -15.15 14.37
N GLU A 102 -0.99 -15.18 15.09
CA GLU A 102 -2.06 -16.14 14.87
C GLU A 102 -2.92 -15.81 13.62
N HIS A 103 -2.87 -14.57 13.16
CA HIS A 103 -3.65 -14.06 12.03
C HIS A 103 -2.76 -13.53 10.89
N ALA A 104 -1.48 -13.91 10.89
CA ALA A 104 -0.54 -13.44 9.87
C ALA A 104 -0.82 -14.13 8.54
N ASP A 105 -1.15 -13.34 7.53
CA ASP A 105 -1.34 -13.80 6.15
C ASP A 105 -0.34 -13.13 5.18
N PRO A 106 0.03 -13.82 4.09
CA PRO A 106 1.03 -13.33 3.16
C PRO A 106 0.68 -12.00 2.49
N MET A 107 -0.61 -11.77 2.16
CA MET A 107 -1.04 -10.54 1.49
C MET A 107 -0.88 -9.33 2.41
N THR A 108 -1.37 -9.42 3.64
CA THR A 108 -1.20 -8.35 4.63
C THR A 108 0.27 -8.10 4.96
N MET A 109 1.10 -9.16 5.05
CA MET A 109 2.55 -8.98 5.23
C MET A 109 3.17 -8.18 4.07
N LEU A 110 2.84 -8.49 2.81
CA LEU A 110 3.32 -7.74 1.65
C LEU A 110 2.87 -6.28 1.68
N MET A 111 1.59 -6.04 1.96
CA MET A 111 1.01 -4.69 2.02
C MET A 111 1.66 -3.83 3.12
N ARG A 112 1.86 -4.38 4.31
CA ARG A 112 2.41 -3.63 5.45
C ARG A 112 3.93 -3.48 5.42
N SER A 113 4.66 -4.43 4.81
CA SER A 113 6.11 -4.32 4.62
C SER A 113 6.50 -3.50 3.40
N GLY A 114 5.53 -3.19 2.52
CA GLY A 114 5.80 -2.63 1.20
C GLY A 114 6.46 -3.62 0.23
N GLY A 115 6.77 -4.84 0.65
CA GLY A 115 7.43 -5.87 -0.15
C GLY A 115 8.78 -5.46 -0.74
N GLY A 116 9.39 -4.36 -0.26
CA GLY A 116 10.59 -3.78 -0.83
C GLY A 116 11.81 -4.70 -0.74
N ARG A 117 12.64 -4.69 -1.80
CA ARG A 117 13.95 -5.35 -1.84
C ARG A 117 15.02 -4.38 -2.31
N VAL A 118 16.24 -4.59 -1.84
CA VAL A 118 17.40 -3.79 -2.27
C VAL A 118 17.69 -3.99 -3.78
N THR A 119 17.28 -5.13 -4.33
CA THR A 119 17.59 -5.55 -5.69
C THR A 119 16.61 -5.06 -6.76
N ASP A 120 15.48 -4.48 -6.35
CA ASP A 120 14.48 -3.95 -7.28
C ASP A 120 13.80 -2.69 -6.72
N SER A 121 12.97 -2.08 -7.55
CA SER A 121 12.28 -0.82 -7.24
C SER A 121 10.78 -1.03 -7.10
N LEU A 122 10.36 -2.20 -6.64
CA LEU A 122 8.95 -2.50 -6.44
C LEU A 122 8.52 -2.14 -5.02
N GLU A 123 7.32 -1.57 -4.93
CA GLU A 123 6.62 -1.32 -3.67
C GLU A 123 5.19 -1.85 -3.78
N MET A 124 4.71 -2.46 -2.70
CA MET A 124 3.39 -3.08 -2.63
C MET A 124 2.54 -2.38 -1.59
N PHE A 125 1.29 -2.11 -1.92
CA PHE A 125 0.36 -1.45 -1.03
C PHE A 125 -1.07 -1.95 -1.22
N GLU A 126 -1.88 -1.75 -0.20
CA GLU A 126 -3.23 -2.25 -0.10
C GLU A 126 -4.17 -1.58 -1.13
N VAL A 127 -5.10 -2.36 -1.68
CA VAL A 127 -6.30 -1.84 -2.33
C VAL A 127 -7.37 -1.68 -1.26
N PRO A 128 -7.72 -0.46 -0.82
CA PRO A 128 -8.73 -0.24 0.20
C PRO A 128 -10.08 -0.78 -0.27
N ARG A 129 -10.84 -1.36 0.67
CA ARG A 129 -12.14 -1.94 0.40
C ARG A 129 -13.19 -1.39 1.35
N ALA A 130 -14.32 -0.94 0.83
CA ALA A 130 -15.50 -0.71 1.62
C ALA A 130 -16.10 -2.07 2.02
N SER A 131 -16.01 -2.45 3.29
CA SER A 131 -16.51 -3.74 3.76
C SER A 131 -18.03 -3.76 3.87
N GLU A 132 -18.64 -2.66 4.29
CA GLU A 132 -20.07 -2.47 4.46
C GLU A 132 -20.45 -1.00 4.21
N GLN A 133 -21.76 -0.74 4.00
CA GLN A 133 -22.25 0.63 3.87
C GLN A 133 -21.97 1.41 5.16
N GLY A 134 -21.18 2.49 5.07
CA GLY A 134 -20.76 3.29 6.23
C GLY A 134 -19.43 2.90 6.86
N SER A 135 -18.73 1.89 6.33
CA SER A 135 -17.35 1.59 6.76
C SER A 135 -16.43 2.76 6.43
N PRO A 136 -15.50 3.12 7.35
CA PRO A 136 -14.51 4.15 7.04
C PRO A 136 -13.53 3.67 5.96
N TYR A 137 -13.01 4.61 5.20
CA TYR A 137 -11.79 4.39 4.43
C TYR A 137 -10.64 4.20 5.39
N GLN A 138 -9.90 3.12 5.23
CA GLN A 138 -8.73 2.83 6.04
C GLN A 138 -7.65 2.18 5.18
N THR A 139 -6.42 2.66 5.30
CA THR A 139 -5.26 2.04 4.65
C THR A 139 -4.01 2.21 5.50
N HIS A 140 -3.11 1.22 5.41
CA HIS A 140 -1.80 1.26 6.06
C HIS A 140 -0.73 1.60 5.05
N PHE A 141 0.27 2.37 5.49
CA PHE A 141 1.41 2.72 4.67
C PHE A 141 2.66 2.97 5.52
N LEU A 142 3.82 2.72 4.96
CA LEU A 142 5.09 3.14 5.56
C LEU A 142 5.32 4.63 5.26
N ALA A 143 5.67 5.41 6.28
CA ALA A 143 5.98 6.81 6.09
C ALA A 143 7.25 6.95 5.25
N HIS A 144 7.16 7.76 4.18
CA HIS A 144 8.26 8.03 3.27
C HIS A 144 9.14 9.19 3.74
N GLY A 145 10.26 9.37 3.10
CA GLY A 145 11.13 10.54 3.28
C GLY A 145 11.94 10.60 4.57
N ILE A 146 11.77 9.69 5.53
CA ILE A 146 12.42 9.71 6.86
C ILE A 146 13.95 9.87 6.77
N ARG A 147 14.59 9.26 5.77
CA ARG A 147 16.04 9.34 5.58
C ARG A 147 16.57 10.76 5.25
N TYR A 148 15.67 11.63 4.80
CA TYR A 148 16.03 13.02 4.45
C TYR A 148 15.72 14.01 5.58
N LEU A 149 15.06 13.55 6.66
CA LEU A 149 14.78 14.35 7.83
C LEU A 149 16.04 14.55 8.66
N ASN A 150 16.08 15.67 9.37
CA ASN A 150 17.17 15.97 10.31
C ASN A 150 17.16 15.00 11.51
N HIS A 151 18.23 15.05 12.31
CA HIS A 151 18.41 14.14 13.44
C HIS A 151 17.33 14.31 14.52
N GLU A 152 16.88 15.54 14.77
CA GLU A 152 15.82 15.84 15.75
C GLU A 152 14.51 15.17 15.36
N SER A 153 14.10 15.28 14.09
CA SER A 153 12.92 14.59 13.54
C SER A 153 13.04 13.06 13.68
N GLN A 154 14.20 12.51 13.38
CA GLN A 154 14.42 11.07 13.51
C GLN A 154 14.38 10.60 14.97
N GLN A 155 14.89 11.41 15.91
CA GLN A 155 14.75 11.14 17.35
C GLN A 155 13.28 11.24 17.78
N ARG A 156 12.56 12.27 17.30
CA ARG A 156 11.13 12.45 17.63
C ARG A 156 10.27 11.27 17.20
N ILE A 157 10.58 10.64 16.03
CA ILE A 157 9.92 9.40 15.58
C ILE A 157 10.07 8.30 16.64
N GLY A 158 11.25 8.13 17.22
CA GLY A 158 11.53 7.11 18.25
C GLY A 158 10.70 7.25 19.54
N LEU A 159 10.10 8.41 19.77
CA LEU A 159 9.27 8.70 20.94
C LEU A 159 7.76 8.54 20.67
N LEU A 160 7.38 8.36 19.41
CA LEU A 160 5.97 8.15 19.05
C LEU A 160 5.48 6.78 19.47
N GLN A 161 4.21 6.73 19.86
CA GLN A 161 3.54 5.52 20.32
C GLN A 161 2.41 5.12 19.33
N PRO A 162 2.00 3.85 19.30
CA PRO A 162 0.82 3.44 18.56
C PRO A 162 -0.40 4.29 18.94
N ASN A 163 -1.16 4.70 17.93
CA ASN A 163 -2.31 5.60 17.98
C ASN A 163 -1.98 7.08 18.26
N ASP A 164 -0.72 7.49 18.32
CA ASP A 164 -0.38 8.92 18.25
C ASP A 164 -0.90 9.48 16.92
N ARG A 165 -1.61 10.61 17.01
CA ARG A 165 -2.16 11.31 15.85
C ARG A 165 -1.08 12.14 15.17
N LEU A 166 -1.06 12.09 13.83
CA LEU A 166 -0.22 12.93 13.00
C LEU A 166 -1.07 13.87 12.16
N LEU A 167 -0.68 15.12 12.08
CA LEU A 167 -1.33 16.14 11.27
C LEU A 167 -0.79 16.09 9.84
N ILE A 168 -1.66 16.20 8.86
CA ILE A 168 -1.27 16.29 7.44
C ILE A 168 -1.01 17.75 7.11
N LEU A 169 0.15 18.02 6.50
CA LEU A 169 0.56 19.35 6.05
C LEU A 169 0.96 19.29 4.58
N HIS A 170 0.36 20.12 3.73
CA HIS A 170 0.80 20.26 2.35
C HIS A 170 2.13 21.02 2.29
N ASP A 171 3.18 20.36 1.84
CA ASP A 171 4.53 20.90 1.69
C ASP A 171 4.79 21.31 0.24
N PHE A 172 4.09 22.37 -0.20
CA PHE A 172 4.14 22.87 -1.59
C PHE A 172 5.52 23.42 -2.00
N GLN A 173 6.45 23.59 -1.07
CA GLN A 173 7.84 23.97 -1.34
C GLN A 173 8.79 22.77 -1.32
N ASN A 174 8.29 21.56 -1.25
CA ASN A 174 9.10 20.37 -1.24
C ASN A 174 9.91 20.24 -2.55
N PRO A 175 11.25 20.15 -2.49
CA PRO A 175 12.07 20.15 -3.69
C PRO A 175 11.93 18.88 -4.55
N ALA A 176 11.37 17.82 -3.99
CA ALA A 176 11.19 16.54 -4.67
C ALA A 176 9.78 16.34 -5.24
N ASP A 177 8.77 16.98 -4.63
CA ASP A 177 7.37 16.82 -5.00
C ASP A 177 6.52 17.98 -4.46
N GLU A 178 6.02 18.86 -5.30
CA GLU A 178 5.16 19.99 -4.92
C GLU A 178 3.80 19.56 -4.32
N LEU A 179 3.39 18.32 -4.56
CA LEU A 179 2.18 17.73 -3.98
C LEU A 179 2.45 16.99 -2.68
N ALA A 180 3.67 17.02 -2.15
CA ALA A 180 4.04 16.29 -0.95
C ALA A 180 3.14 16.62 0.25
N LEU A 181 2.62 15.59 0.90
CA LEU A 181 1.88 15.69 2.16
C LEU A 181 2.77 15.20 3.30
N ALA A 182 3.27 16.16 4.09
CA ALA A 182 4.09 15.90 5.26
C ALA A 182 3.22 15.43 6.45
N LEU A 183 3.78 14.53 7.25
CA LEU A 183 3.25 14.07 8.52
C LEU A 183 3.94 14.85 9.66
N ARG A 184 3.15 15.53 10.47
CA ARG A 184 3.64 16.41 11.51
C ARG A 184 3.03 16.05 12.86
N THR A 185 3.82 16.08 13.91
CA THR A 185 3.38 15.96 15.30
C THR A 185 2.74 17.26 15.80
N ASP A 186 2.02 17.21 16.93
CA ASP A 186 1.40 18.41 17.54
C ASP A 186 2.46 19.45 17.95
N ASP A 187 3.64 19.00 18.37
CA ASP A 187 4.80 19.85 18.67
C ASP A 187 5.55 20.36 17.42
N ARG A 188 4.91 20.24 16.24
CA ARG A 188 5.31 20.83 14.96
C ARG A 188 6.56 20.20 14.31
N VAL A 189 6.94 19.00 14.68
CA VAL A 189 8.05 18.27 14.05
C VAL A 189 7.53 17.44 12.88
N ILE A 190 8.15 17.57 11.70
CA ILE A 190 7.87 16.70 10.54
C ILE A 190 8.55 15.36 10.79
N VAL A 191 7.78 14.27 10.71
CA VAL A 191 8.23 12.91 11.02
C VAL A 191 8.15 11.96 9.81
N GLY A 192 7.75 12.46 8.65
CA GLY A 192 7.67 11.69 7.39
C GLY A 192 6.71 12.33 6.41
N TYR A 193 6.39 11.58 5.35
CA TYR A 193 5.48 11.99 4.28
C TYR A 193 4.58 10.84 3.88
N LEU A 194 3.40 11.15 3.38
CA LEU A 194 2.57 10.18 2.70
C LEU A 194 3.30 9.67 1.44
N PRO A 195 3.18 8.38 1.12
CA PRO A 195 3.66 7.85 -0.16
C PRO A 195 2.99 8.54 -1.35
N ARG A 196 3.74 8.75 -2.42
CA ARG A 196 3.24 9.40 -3.65
C ARG A 196 2.01 8.72 -4.22
N TYR A 197 1.93 7.40 -4.15
CA TYR A 197 0.79 6.64 -4.68
C TYR A 197 -0.52 6.91 -3.91
N LEU A 198 -0.47 7.42 -2.67
CA LEU A 198 -1.65 7.78 -1.87
C LEU A 198 -2.10 9.23 -2.07
N LEU A 199 -1.30 10.10 -2.70
CA LEU A 199 -1.59 11.54 -2.74
C LEU A 199 -2.91 11.85 -3.44
N GLY A 200 -3.22 11.18 -4.56
CA GLY A 200 -4.48 11.39 -5.28
C GLY A 200 -5.71 11.12 -4.41
N ASP A 201 -5.73 9.98 -3.74
CA ASP A 201 -6.81 9.61 -2.82
C ASP A 201 -6.84 10.54 -1.60
N ALA A 202 -5.68 10.84 -1.01
CA ALA A 202 -5.58 11.71 0.17
C ALA A 202 -6.14 13.12 -0.12
N PHE A 203 -5.79 13.73 -1.25
CA PHE A 203 -6.34 15.03 -1.65
C PHE A 203 -7.85 14.98 -1.87
N ASN A 204 -8.36 13.92 -2.50
CA ASN A 204 -9.80 13.74 -2.69
C ASN A 204 -10.52 13.62 -1.34
N LEU A 205 -10.00 12.79 -0.44
CA LEU A 205 -10.58 12.62 0.90
C LEU A 205 -10.53 13.91 1.72
N ILE A 206 -9.41 14.67 1.68
CA ILE A 206 -9.29 15.96 2.38
C ILE A 206 -10.34 16.97 1.88
N GLN A 207 -10.68 16.93 0.60
CA GLN A 207 -11.70 17.84 0.02
C GLN A 207 -13.13 17.42 0.30
N THR A 208 -13.38 16.14 0.50
CA THR A 208 -14.74 15.56 0.56
C THR A 208 -15.16 15.10 1.94
N CYS A 209 -14.22 14.74 2.81
CA CYS A 209 -14.48 14.31 4.18
C CYS A 209 -14.33 15.46 5.19
N ALA A 210 -15.16 15.45 6.22
CA ALA A 210 -15.04 16.40 7.34
C ALA A 210 -13.74 16.21 8.13
N THR A 211 -13.26 14.98 8.21
CA THR A 211 -12.00 14.62 8.88
C THR A 211 -11.23 13.60 8.07
N VAL A 212 -9.92 13.81 7.97
CA VAL A 212 -8.95 12.84 7.49
C VAL A 212 -7.84 12.77 8.53
N GLU A 213 -7.60 11.60 9.08
CA GLU A 213 -6.69 11.41 10.20
C GLU A 213 -5.61 10.39 9.85
N VAL A 214 -4.42 10.63 10.35
CA VAL A 214 -3.30 9.69 10.28
C VAL A 214 -2.87 9.34 11.70
N PHE A 215 -2.76 8.06 11.96
CA PHE A 215 -2.27 7.54 13.23
C PHE A 215 -1.00 6.73 13.03
N VAL A 216 -0.13 6.77 14.02
CA VAL A 216 1.00 5.84 14.11
C VAL A 216 0.45 4.45 14.40
N ALA A 217 0.68 3.49 13.53
CA ALA A 217 0.36 2.09 13.79
C ALA A 217 1.52 1.39 14.53
N ARG A 218 2.76 1.68 14.10
CA ARG A 218 3.96 1.10 14.71
C ARG A 218 5.19 1.97 14.43
N VAL A 219 6.04 2.13 15.43
CA VAL A 219 7.43 2.61 15.26
C VAL A 219 8.37 1.44 15.45
N ASN A 220 9.20 1.19 14.46
CA ASN A 220 10.18 0.10 14.48
C ASN A 220 11.52 0.64 14.97
N PRO A 221 12.09 0.05 16.05
CA PRO A 221 13.37 0.50 16.58
C PRO A 221 14.53 0.12 15.63
N THR A 222 15.71 0.67 15.87
CA THR A 222 16.95 0.18 15.29
C THR A 222 17.13 -1.30 15.69
N PRO A 223 17.51 -2.20 14.76
CA PRO A 223 18.13 -1.95 13.45
C PRO A 223 17.17 -1.90 12.25
N ALA A 224 15.85 -1.77 12.43
CA ALA A 224 14.93 -1.65 11.30
C ALA A 224 15.36 -0.54 10.33
N PRO A 225 15.33 -0.78 9.00
CA PRO A 225 15.67 0.23 8.00
C PRO A 225 14.79 1.47 8.11
N LEU A 226 15.32 2.66 7.75
CA LEU A 226 14.55 3.92 7.81
C LEU A 226 13.28 3.88 6.95
N GLN A 227 13.27 3.13 5.86
CA GLN A 227 12.09 2.93 5.02
C GLN A 227 10.97 2.14 5.72
N GLN A 228 11.30 1.38 6.76
CA GLN A 228 10.34 0.60 7.56
C GLN A 228 10.23 1.16 8.99
N ARG A 229 10.75 2.36 9.23
CA ARG A 229 10.82 2.95 10.56
C ARG A 229 9.46 3.24 11.19
N MET A 230 8.50 3.70 10.39
CA MET A 230 7.19 4.08 10.90
C MET A 230 6.08 3.58 9.95
N LEU A 231 5.26 2.67 10.46
CA LEU A 231 4.00 2.24 9.84
C LEU A 231 2.89 3.16 10.34
N CYS A 232 2.13 3.73 9.43
CA CYS A 232 1.01 4.61 9.69
C CYS A 232 -0.30 4.01 9.20
N ARG A 233 -1.42 4.50 9.72
CA ARG A 233 -2.77 4.20 9.30
C ARG A 233 -3.50 5.50 8.98
N LEU A 234 -4.00 5.63 7.76
CA LEU A 234 -4.86 6.73 7.33
C LEU A 234 -6.31 6.31 7.45
N GLU A 235 -7.13 7.15 8.05
CA GLU A 235 -8.56 6.95 8.25
C GLU A 235 -9.34 8.18 7.77
N ALA A 236 -10.47 7.93 7.09
CA ALA A 236 -11.39 8.97 6.64
C ALA A 236 -12.80 8.39 6.52
N CYS A 237 -13.80 9.25 6.30
CA CYS A 237 -15.09 8.76 5.84
C CYS A 237 -14.92 8.12 4.45
N TRP A 238 -15.85 7.26 4.05
CA TRP A 238 -15.93 6.79 2.65
C TRP A 238 -16.97 7.65 1.91
N PRO A 239 -16.54 8.65 1.11
CA PRO A 239 -17.51 9.54 0.46
C PRO A 239 -18.38 8.78 -0.55
N PRO A 240 -19.64 9.16 -0.73
CA PRO A 240 -20.50 8.58 -1.76
C PRO A 240 -19.85 8.69 -3.14
N GLY A 241 -19.77 7.56 -3.85
CA GLY A 241 -19.16 7.50 -5.19
C GLY A 241 -17.63 7.55 -5.22
N PHE A 242 -16.95 7.69 -4.08
CA PHE A 242 -15.49 7.66 -4.02
C PHE A 242 -14.98 6.25 -4.38
N ARG A 243 -14.02 6.24 -5.29
CA ARG A 243 -13.33 5.03 -5.71
C ARG A 243 -11.82 5.26 -5.57
N PRO A 244 -11.17 4.60 -4.63
CA PRO A 244 -9.72 4.71 -4.49
C PRO A 244 -9.03 4.19 -5.75
N PHE A 245 -7.94 4.85 -6.14
CA PHE A 245 -7.10 4.41 -7.27
C PHE A 245 -7.90 4.18 -8.55
N CYS A 246 -8.78 5.12 -8.93
CA CYS A 246 -9.75 4.93 -10.03
C CYS A 246 -9.29 5.45 -11.39
N ASP A 247 -8.10 6.02 -11.51
CA ASP A 247 -7.58 6.50 -12.79
C ASP A 247 -7.17 5.35 -13.74
N ASP A 248 -6.92 5.67 -15.00
CA ASP A 248 -6.60 4.67 -16.02
C ASP A 248 -5.31 3.88 -15.74
N HIS A 249 -4.39 4.43 -14.92
CA HIS A 249 -3.17 3.73 -14.56
C HIS A 249 -3.43 2.50 -13.69
N TYR A 250 -4.52 2.51 -12.91
CA TYR A 250 -4.90 1.39 -12.04
C TYR A 250 -5.86 0.39 -12.69
N ARG A 251 -6.29 0.61 -13.94
CA ARG A 251 -7.14 -0.33 -14.66
C ARG A 251 -6.34 -1.55 -15.13
N PRO A 252 -6.85 -2.79 -14.94
CA PRO A 252 -6.25 -3.97 -15.53
C PRO A 252 -6.11 -3.85 -17.05
N ILE A 253 -4.97 -4.29 -17.58
CA ILE A 253 -4.76 -4.38 -19.03
C ILE A 253 -5.58 -5.55 -19.62
N PRO A 254 -5.51 -6.78 -19.05
CA PRO A 254 -6.31 -7.89 -19.56
C PRO A 254 -7.79 -7.72 -19.20
N ALA A 255 -8.66 -7.97 -20.17
CA ALA A 255 -10.12 -7.86 -19.98
C ALA A 255 -10.73 -8.97 -19.10
N ASP A 256 -10.05 -10.11 -18.97
CA ASP A 256 -10.47 -11.26 -18.16
C ASP A 256 -9.91 -11.25 -16.73
N ALA A 257 -9.28 -10.15 -16.31
CA ALA A 257 -8.85 -9.94 -14.94
C ALA A 257 -10.04 -9.84 -13.99
N THR A 258 -9.86 -10.32 -12.76
CA THR A 258 -10.90 -10.24 -11.73
C THR A 258 -11.39 -8.79 -11.55
N ASP A 259 -12.71 -8.60 -11.66
CA ASP A 259 -13.34 -7.31 -11.44
C ASP A 259 -13.44 -7.00 -9.94
N LEU A 260 -12.86 -5.88 -9.52
CA LEU A 260 -12.93 -5.35 -8.17
C LEU A 260 -13.84 -4.10 -8.07
N SER A 261 -14.61 -3.79 -9.09
CA SER A 261 -15.49 -2.61 -9.09
C SER A 261 -16.49 -2.62 -7.93
N GLY A 262 -16.93 -3.79 -7.48
CA GLY A 262 -17.80 -3.98 -6.31
C GLY A 262 -17.15 -3.63 -4.96
N TRP A 263 -15.84 -3.40 -4.90
CA TRP A 263 -15.14 -3.04 -3.65
C TRP A 263 -15.40 -1.60 -3.22
N CYS A 264 -15.82 -0.77 -4.15
CA CYS A 264 -16.03 0.65 -3.93
C CYS A 264 -17.45 1.01 -3.47
N GLY A 265 -18.19 0.10 -2.86
CA GLY A 265 -19.59 0.32 -2.45
C GLY A 265 -20.49 0.64 -3.64
N SER A 266 -21.61 -0.03 -3.78
CA SER A 266 -22.64 0.25 -4.79
C SER A 266 -23.32 1.60 -4.49
N GLY A 267 -22.67 2.69 -4.83
CA GLY A 267 -23.34 3.98 -5.01
C GLY A 267 -24.20 3.85 -6.25
N SER A 268 -25.47 3.48 -6.08
CA SER A 268 -26.47 3.56 -7.11
C SER A 268 -26.48 5.00 -7.66
N LEU A 269 -26.06 5.16 -8.91
CA LEU A 269 -26.36 6.37 -9.65
C LEU A 269 -27.88 6.41 -9.83
N LEU A 270 -28.58 7.22 -9.04
CA LEU A 270 -29.89 7.75 -9.36
C LEU A 270 -29.69 9.10 -10.05
#